data_337f8e4a0b490b8718563c5b26fd9d76
#
_entry.id   337f8e4a0b490b8718563c5b26fd9d76
#
_cell.length_a   1.000
_cell.length_b   1.000
_cell.length_c   1.000
_cell.angle_alpha   90.00
_cell.angle_beta   90.00
_cell.angle_gamma   90.00
#
_symmetry.space_group_name_H-M   'P 1'
#
loop_
_entity.id
_entity.type
_entity.pdbx_description
1 polymer ?
#
loop_
_entity_poly.entity_id
_entity_poly.type
_entity_poly.pdbx_seq_one_letter_code
_entity_poly.pdbx_strand_id
1 'polypeptide(L)'
;MYMENKSGGLSGGEARIGRVSFSKRGKTLYYSGRSFQSLKGSGFKANYFEVETRDEYWISGPKSDGTDRLYGERVPVEIDEDVRMEYWTKIRKLPERKAQATTA
;
A
#
# COMPACT_ATOMS: atom_id res chain seq x y z
N MET A 1 3.01 4.74 -1.01
CA MET A 1 2.52 3.59 -1.80
C MET A 1 1.34 2.94 -1.08
N TYR A 2 0.45 2.36 -1.84
CA TYR A 2 -0.61 1.52 -1.31
C TYR A 2 -0.08 0.10 -1.13
N MET A 3 -0.31 -0.49 0.04
CA MET A 3 0.17 -1.82 0.37
C MET A 3 -0.95 -2.64 0.98
N GLU A 4 -1.22 -3.81 0.44
CA GLU A 4 -2.28 -4.69 0.93
C GLU A 4 -1.74 -6.11 1.10
N ASN A 5 -1.89 -6.67 2.32
CA ASN A 5 -1.51 -8.05 2.60
C ASN A 5 -2.53 -8.99 1.96
N LYS A 6 -2.08 -9.83 1.03
CA LYS A 6 -2.93 -10.79 0.31
C LYS A 6 -2.94 -12.18 0.92
N SER A 7 -2.14 -12.42 1.95
CA SER A 7 -2.11 -13.69 2.67
C SER A 7 -3.15 -13.78 3.79
N GLY A 8 -3.95 -12.75 3.97
CA GLY A 8 -4.91 -12.62 5.09
C GLY A 8 -6.21 -13.41 4.96
N GLY A 9 -6.35 -14.27 3.96
CA GLY A 9 -7.56 -15.07 3.79
C GLY A 9 -8.67 -14.36 3.00
N LEU A 10 -9.90 -14.84 3.13
CA LEU A 10 -11.04 -14.42 2.31
C LEU A 10 -11.47 -12.95 2.52
N SER A 11 -11.25 -12.41 3.70
CA SER A 11 -11.65 -11.04 4.01
C SER A 11 -10.63 -10.00 3.57
N GLY A 12 -9.55 -10.43 2.92
CA GLY A 12 -8.43 -9.56 2.61
C GLY A 12 -7.62 -9.24 3.85
N GLY A 13 -6.41 -8.80 3.64
CA GLY A 13 -5.52 -8.44 4.72
C GLY A 13 -5.54 -6.96 5.02
N GLU A 14 -4.67 -6.57 5.93
CA GLU A 14 -4.44 -5.18 6.28
C GLU A 14 -3.95 -4.39 5.07
N ALA A 15 -4.49 -3.19 4.88
CA ALA A 15 -4.07 -2.29 3.82
C ALA A 15 -3.70 -0.92 4.40
N ARG A 16 -2.63 -0.33 3.87
CA ARG A 16 -2.14 0.98 4.32
C ARG A 16 -1.59 1.78 3.14
N ILE A 17 -1.57 3.10 3.31
CA ILE A 17 -0.84 4.00 2.41
C ILE A 17 0.29 4.60 3.22
N GLY A 18 1.52 4.45 2.74
CA GLY A 18 2.69 4.92 3.45
C GLY A 18 3.85 5.24 2.51
N ARG A 19 4.89 5.80 3.07
CA ARG A 19 6.11 6.13 2.33
C ARG A 19 7.06 4.94 2.34
N VAL A 20 7.50 4.55 1.17
CA VAL A 20 8.45 3.45 1.00
C VAL A 20 9.78 3.97 0.48
N SER A 21 10.84 3.18 0.67
CA SER A 21 12.13 3.43 0.05
C SER A 21 12.57 2.18 -0.69
N PHE A 22 13.54 2.34 -1.60
CA PHE A 22 14.05 1.24 -2.40
C PHE A 22 15.54 1.07 -2.17
N SER A 23 16.02 -0.17 -2.33
CA SER A 23 17.45 -0.43 -2.35
C SER A 23 18.08 0.26 -3.56
N LYS A 24 19.43 0.36 -3.56
CA LYS A 24 20.17 1.05 -4.62
C LYS A 24 19.80 0.60 -6.02
N ARG A 25 19.51 -0.69 -6.20
CA ARG A 25 19.15 -1.28 -7.49
C ARG A 25 17.63 -1.43 -7.68
N GLY A 26 16.84 -0.97 -6.73
CA GLY A 26 15.39 -1.07 -6.80
C GLY A 26 14.83 -2.47 -6.62
N LYS A 27 15.64 -3.43 -6.20
CA LYS A 27 15.20 -4.83 -6.04
C LYS A 27 14.47 -5.08 -4.73
N THR A 28 14.75 -4.30 -3.70
CA THR A 28 14.12 -4.45 -2.40
C THR A 28 13.42 -3.16 -2.03
N LEU A 29 12.18 -3.28 -1.59
CA LEU A 29 11.37 -2.17 -1.10
C LEU A 29 11.36 -2.24 0.42
N TYR A 30 11.53 -1.10 1.09
CA TYR A 30 11.52 -1.00 2.55
C TYR A 30 10.35 -0.18 3.02
N TYR A 31 9.66 -0.70 4.02
CA TYR A 31 8.57 0.01 4.67
C TYR A 31 8.48 -0.40 6.13
N SER A 32 8.50 0.59 7.03
CA SER A 32 8.30 0.39 8.48
C SER A 32 9.19 -0.73 9.06
N GLY A 33 10.46 -0.77 8.68
CA GLY A 33 11.41 -1.78 9.15
C GLY A 33 11.28 -3.15 8.50
N ARG A 34 10.40 -3.29 7.53
CA ARG A 34 10.18 -4.53 6.78
C ARG A 34 10.80 -4.45 5.39
N SER A 35 11.17 -5.59 4.86
CA SER A 35 11.74 -5.70 3.51
C SER A 35 10.83 -6.53 2.63
N PHE A 36 10.62 -6.07 1.39
CA PHE A 36 9.77 -6.73 0.42
C PHE A 36 10.52 -6.91 -0.89
N GLN A 37 10.32 -8.06 -1.52
CA GLN A 37 10.92 -8.35 -2.83
C GLN A 37 9.85 -8.71 -3.84
N SER A 38 10.15 -8.42 -5.12
CA SER A 38 9.22 -8.67 -6.22
C SER A 38 9.00 -10.16 -6.44
N LEU A 39 7.77 -10.55 -6.74
CA LEU A 39 7.40 -11.91 -7.12
C LEU A 39 7.70 -12.24 -8.58
N LYS A 40 8.25 -11.30 -9.33
CA LYS A 40 8.69 -11.50 -10.72
C LYS A 40 7.64 -12.18 -11.61
N GLY A 41 6.43 -11.65 -11.60
CA GLY A 41 5.39 -12.06 -12.54
C GLY A 41 4.66 -13.36 -12.22
N SER A 42 4.88 -13.92 -11.05
CA SER A 42 4.25 -15.19 -10.68
C SER A 42 2.84 -15.07 -10.11
N GLY A 43 2.31 -13.85 -9.94
CA GLY A 43 0.98 -13.69 -9.36
C GLY A 43 0.24 -12.48 -9.88
N PHE A 44 -1.07 -12.62 -10.05
CA PHE A 44 -1.93 -11.51 -10.42
C PHE A 44 -2.65 -10.88 -9.23
N LYS A 45 -2.62 -11.53 -8.06
CA LYS A 45 -3.19 -10.98 -6.82
C LYS A 45 -2.17 -10.27 -5.95
N ALA A 46 -0.89 -10.62 -6.11
CA ALA A 46 0.20 -10.04 -5.34
C ALA A 46 1.40 -9.81 -6.25
N ASN A 47 2.18 -8.78 -5.97
CA ASN A 47 3.37 -8.46 -6.75
C ASN A 47 4.65 -8.40 -5.91
N TYR A 48 4.54 -8.51 -4.59
CA TYR A 48 5.65 -8.52 -3.65
C TYR A 48 5.42 -9.56 -2.57
N PHE A 49 6.50 -9.94 -1.87
CA PHE A 49 6.41 -10.73 -0.66
C PHE A 49 7.30 -10.13 0.41
N GLU A 50 6.87 -10.24 1.66
CA GLU A 50 7.68 -9.82 2.80
C GLU A 50 8.76 -10.87 3.06
N VAL A 51 10.02 -10.44 3.16
CA VAL A 51 11.17 -11.36 3.24
C VAL A 51 11.12 -12.26 4.48
N GLU A 52 10.74 -11.71 5.63
CA GLU A 52 10.75 -12.49 6.88
C GLU A 52 9.55 -13.42 7.03
N THR A 53 8.36 -12.92 6.77
CA THR A 53 7.12 -13.69 6.99
C THR A 53 6.69 -14.52 5.80
N ARG A 54 7.18 -14.17 4.61
CA ARG A 54 6.77 -14.76 3.33
C ARG A 54 5.34 -14.43 2.94
N ASP A 55 4.68 -13.52 3.65
CA ASP A 55 3.36 -13.05 3.28
C ASP A 55 3.40 -12.34 1.93
N GLU A 56 2.40 -12.58 1.11
CA GLU A 56 2.29 -11.93 -0.20
C GLU A 56 1.56 -10.60 -0.07
N TYR A 57 2.03 -9.59 -0.81
CA TYR A 57 1.49 -8.23 -0.79
C TYR A 57 1.22 -7.73 -2.18
N TRP A 58 0.21 -6.89 -2.31
CA TRP A 58 0.04 -6.03 -3.46
C TRP A 58 0.53 -4.64 -3.09
N ILE A 59 1.53 -4.13 -3.78
CA ILE A 59 2.10 -2.80 -3.53
C ILE A 59 2.12 -2.03 -4.84
N SER A 60 1.50 -0.85 -4.84
CA SER A 60 1.38 -0.02 -6.05
C SER A 60 1.33 1.45 -5.67
N GLY A 61 1.51 2.33 -6.66
CA GLY A 61 1.30 3.75 -6.46
C GLY A 61 -0.16 4.04 -6.13
N PRO A 62 -0.42 4.99 -5.23
CA PRO A 62 -1.80 5.36 -4.88
C PRO A 62 -2.51 6.00 -6.06
N LYS A 63 -3.79 5.68 -6.24
CA LYS A 63 -4.58 6.19 -7.35
C LYS A 63 -5.23 7.52 -7.00
N SER A 64 -5.32 8.41 -7.98
CA SER A 64 -5.89 9.74 -7.78
C SER A 64 -7.40 9.72 -7.47
N ASP A 65 -8.11 8.68 -7.86
CA ASP A 65 -9.55 8.54 -7.62
C ASP A 65 -9.88 7.72 -6.36
N GLY A 66 -8.86 7.23 -5.64
CA GLY A 66 -9.07 6.48 -4.41
C GLY A 66 -9.48 5.03 -4.59
N THR A 67 -9.40 4.49 -5.80
CA THR A 67 -9.79 3.10 -6.08
C THR A 67 -8.63 2.13 -5.95
N ASP A 68 -7.80 2.29 -4.92
CA ASP A 68 -6.61 1.46 -4.72
C ASP A 68 -6.95 0.01 -4.40
N ARG A 69 -8.01 -0.21 -3.62
CA ARG A 69 -8.46 -1.55 -3.28
C ARG A 69 -9.45 -2.03 -4.35
N LEU A 70 -8.99 -2.97 -5.19
CA LEU A 70 -9.78 -3.46 -6.32
C LEU A 70 -10.81 -4.51 -5.96
N TYR A 71 -10.56 -5.29 -4.92
CA TYR A 71 -11.40 -6.42 -4.56
C TYR A 71 -11.84 -6.33 -3.10
N GLY A 72 -13.06 -6.78 -2.84
CA GLY A 72 -13.62 -6.78 -1.50
C GLY A 72 -14.50 -5.57 -1.22
N GLU A 73 -14.95 -5.47 0.01
CA GLU A 73 -15.80 -4.38 0.45
C GLU A 73 -15.02 -3.06 0.51
N ARG A 74 -15.75 -1.95 0.54
CA ARG A 74 -15.17 -0.62 0.68
C ARG A 74 -14.63 -0.39 2.10
N VAL A 75 -13.62 -1.17 2.46
CA VAL A 75 -12.95 -1.00 3.75
C VAL A 75 -12.04 0.20 3.67
N PRO A 76 -12.14 1.15 4.61
CA PRO A 76 -11.22 2.29 4.62
C PRO A 76 -9.77 1.81 4.75
N VAL A 77 -8.88 2.46 4.01
CA VAL A 77 -7.44 2.21 4.06
C VAL A 77 -6.80 3.23 4.98
N GLU A 78 -6.00 2.78 5.95
CA GLU A 78 -5.28 3.69 6.82
C GLU A 78 -4.14 4.39 6.09
N ILE A 79 -4.01 5.69 6.36
CA ILE A 79 -2.96 6.52 5.77
C ILE A 79 -1.98 6.87 6.89
N ASP A 80 -0.70 6.53 6.70
CA ASP A 80 0.34 6.86 7.68
C ASP A 80 0.44 8.36 7.88
N GLU A 81 0.67 8.78 9.13
CA GLU A 81 0.66 10.19 9.51
C GLU A 81 1.61 11.04 8.66
N ASP A 82 2.80 10.51 8.38
CA ASP A 82 3.83 11.25 7.64
C ASP A 82 3.49 11.52 6.18
N VAL A 83 2.48 10.84 5.62
CA VAL A 83 2.08 11.03 4.22
C VAL A 83 0.65 11.53 4.04
N ARG A 84 -0.10 11.78 5.12
CA ARG A 84 -1.50 12.20 5.03
C ARG A 84 -1.70 13.48 4.22
N MET A 85 -0.95 14.52 4.54
CA MET A 85 -1.05 15.79 3.83
C MET A 85 -0.72 15.60 2.35
N GLU A 86 0.38 14.94 2.05
CA GLU A 86 0.81 14.70 0.69
C GLU A 86 -0.22 13.89 -0.10
N TYR A 87 -0.76 12.83 0.50
CA TYR A 87 -1.78 12.00 -0.13
C TYR A 87 -3.01 12.82 -0.51
N TRP A 88 -3.57 13.57 0.44
CA TRP A 88 -4.80 14.32 0.19
C TRP A 88 -4.61 15.52 -0.72
N THR A 89 -3.48 16.22 -0.62
CA THR A 89 -3.26 17.43 -1.41
C THR A 89 -2.70 17.14 -2.80
N LYS A 90 -1.75 16.21 -2.93
CA LYS A 90 -1.05 15.95 -4.19
C LYS A 90 -1.63 14.80 -5.00
N ILE A 91 -2.11 13.77 -4.35
CA ILE A 91 -2.61 12.56 -5.01
C ILE A 91 -4.11 12.66 -5.25
N ARG A 92 -4.89 12.85 -4.20
CA ARG A 92 -6.35 12.93 -4.29
C ARG A 92 -6.85 14.34 -4.64
N LYS A 93 -6.03 15.36 -4.45
CA LYS A 93 -6.36 16.78 -4.68
C LYS A 93 -7.60 17.21 -3.91
N LEU A 94 -7.69 16.78 -2.67
CA LEU A 94 -8.75 17.11 -1.72
C LEU A 94 -8.14 17.73 -0.47
N PRO A 95 -7.59 18.95 -0.56
CA PRO A 95 -6.82 19.53 0.55
C PRO A 95 -7.63 19.74 1.82
N GLU A 96 -8.95 19.82 1.72
CA GLU A 96 -9.83 19.92 2.90
C GLU A 96 -9.76 18.67 3.79
N ARG A 97 -9.25 17.55 3.28
CA ARG A 97 -9.12 16.31 4.03
C ARG A 97 -7.70 16.04 4.54
N LYS A 98 -6.80 17.00 4.44
CA LYS A 98 -5.36 16.82 4.67
C LYS A 98 -4.95 16.13 5.96
N ALA A 99 -5.78 16.14 6.99
CA ALA A 99 -5.51 15.46 8.26
C ALA A 99 -6.27 14.16 8.44
N GLN A 100 -7.06 13.74 7.44
CA GLN A 100 -7.88 12.55 7.55
C GLN A 100 -7.02 11.28 7.53
N ALA A 101 -7.22 10.41 8.54
CA ALA A 101 -6.38 9.24 8.76
C ALA A 101 -6.73 8.04 7.86
N THR A 102 -7.90 8.03 7.24
CA THR A 102 -8.35 6.93 6.39
C THR A 102 -8.93 7.45 5.09
N THR A 103 -9.04 6.55 4.10
CA THR A 103 -9.57 6.92 2.79
C THR A 103 -11.10 7.06 2.75
N ALA A 104 -11.77 6.72 3.82
CA ALA A 104 -13.23 6.83 3.89
C ALA A 104 -13.69 8.22 4.29
#